data_9d6c056538541dc8606d3a6ec6f0bb92
#
_entry.id   9d6c056538541dc8606d3a6ec6f0bb92
#
_cell.length_a   1.000
_cell.length_b   1.000
_cell.length_c   1.000
_cell.angle_alpha   90.00
_cell.angle_beta   90.00
_cell.angle_gamma   90.00
#
_symmetry.space_group_name_H-M   'P 1'
#
loop_
_entity.id
_entity.type
_entity.pdbx_description
1 polymer ?
#
loop_
_entity_poly.entity_id
_entity_poly.type
_entity_poly.pdbx_seq_one_letter_code
_entity_poly.pdbx_strand_id
1 'polypeptide(L)'
;MGLGDELAGQRGLIAQYAADYPEINYLVKMNSKTNIVPGSQDDPYSPQLYDLDAVLAMREAGVNVVGIGYTIYLGSEYESTMMAEAGELIAQAHANGLLVVLWIYPRGKAVTAEKDPALIAGAAGVALCLGADFVKVNPPKPEDGTAPAEALKVATMASGRTGLVCAGGSTVDAETFLTQLYDQIHTGGAVGNATGRNIHQRSLDEAVRLTKAISAITLADYSVADALAVFNGEKDFAL
;
A
#
# COMPACT_ATOMS: atom_id res chain seq x y z
N MET A 1 -5.70 -1.34 -6.92
CA MET A 1 -4.90 -0.47 -7.81
C MET A 1 -4.99 0.94 -7.26
N GLY A 2 -3.91 1.47 -6.71
CA GLY A 2 -3.88 2.89 -6.37
C GLY A 2 -3.79 3.65 -7.69
N LEU A 3 -4.89 3.94 -8.29
CA LEU A 3 -4.93 4.79 -9.46
C LEU A 3 -4.94 6.21 -8.94
N GLY A 4 -3.79 6.66 -8.68
CA GLY A 4 -3.52 7.92 -8.18
C GLY A 4 -3.74 9.01 -9.11
N ASP A 5 -4.88 9.11 -9.71
CA ASP A 5 -5.01 10.35 -10.40
C ASP A 5 -6.40 10.50 -10.93
N GLU A 6 -7.06 11.49 -10.44
CA GLU A 6 -8.27 12.01 -11.06
C GLU A 6 -8.04 12.25 -12.56
N LEU A 7 -6.84 12.69 -12.97
CA LEU A 7 -6.47 12.84 -14.39
C LEU A 7 -6.40 11.49 -15.10
N ALA A 8 -5.85 10.45 -14.47
CA ALA A 8 -5.93 9.09 -14.98
C ALA A 8 -7.36 8.55 -14.92
N GLY A 9 -8.12 8.90 -13.88
CA GLY A 9 -9.54 8.58 -13.76
C GLY A 9 -10.38 9.23 -14.85
N GLN A 10 -10.17 10.49 -15.16
CA GLN A 10 -10.95 11.21 -16.18
C GLN A 10 -10.65 10.79 -17.61
N ARG A 11 -9.43 10.34 -17.91
CA ARG A 11 -8.99 10.02 -19.28
C ARG A 11 -8.30 8.67 -19.41
N GLY A 12 -8.08 7.99 -18.32
CA GLY A 12 -7.40 6.71 -18.26
C GLY A 12 -8.34 5.52 -18.22
N LEU A 13 -7.81 4.40 -17.75
CA LEU A 13 -8.52 3.12 -17.73
C LEU A 13 -9.81 3.13 -16.90
N ILE A 14 -9.87 3.88 -15.80
CA ILE A 14 -11.07 3.96 -14.96
C ILE A 14 -12.22 4.58 -15.76
N ALA A 15 -11.99 5.74 -16.36
CA ALA A 15 -13.02 6.42 -17.14
C ALA A 15 -13.53 5.58 -18.32
N GLN A 16 -12.65 4.74 -18.90
CA GLN A 16 -13.00 3.90 -20.05
C GLN A 16 -13.72 2.61 -19.65
N TYR A 17 -13.37 1.99 -18.52
CA TYR A 17 -13.74 0.62 -18.22
C TYR A 17 -14.46 0.42 -16.88
N ALA A 18 -14.60 1.45 -16.04
CA ALA A 18 -15.23 1.27 -14.72
C ALA A 18 -16.68 0.74 -14.80
N ALA A 19 -17.41 1.12 -15.84
CA ALA A 19 -18.76 0.64 -16.07
C ALA A 19 -18.81 -0.86 -16.50
N ASP A 20 -17.73 -1.33 -17.15
CA ASP A 20 -17.63 -2.73 -17.62
C ASP A 20 -17.18 -3.67 -16.48
N TYR A 21 -16.57 -3.12 -15.42
CA TYR A 21 -16.00 -3.86 -14.29
C TYR A 21 -16.44 -3.24 -12.94
N PRO A 22 -17.75 -3.23 -12.64
CA PRO A 22 -18.29 -2.58 -11.44
C PRO A 22 -17.86 -3.24 -10.13
N GLU A 23 -17.37 -4.48 -10.18
CA GLU A 23 -16.85 -5.23 -9.02
C GLU A 23 -15.46 -4.77 -8.56
N ILE A 24 -14.73 -3.98 -9.38
CA ILE A 24 -13.40 -3.51 -9.00
C ILE A 24 -13.53 -2.38 -7.97
N ASN A 25 -12.90 -2.58 -6.81
CA ASN A 25 -12.79 -1.56 -5.78
C ASN A 25 -11.61 -0.63 -6.07
N TYR A 26 -11.89 0.67 -6.12
CA TYR A 26 -10.87 1.69 -6.41
C TYR A 26 -10.49 2.46 -5.15
N LEU A 27 -9.17 2.71 -5.01
CA LEU A 27 -8.61 3.67 -4.07
C LEU A 27 -8.02 4.84 -4.84
N VAL A 28 -8.51 6.06 -4.57
CA VAL A 28 -8.02 7.26 -5.24
C VAL A 28 -6.84 7.84 -4.45
N LYS A 29 -5.72 8.01 -5.13
CA LYS A 29 -4.52 8.60 -4.53
C LYS A 29 -4.62 10.12 -4.55
N MET A 30 -4.65 10.76 -3.37
CA MET A 30 -4.89 12.20 -3.21
C MET A 30 -3.65 13.06 -3.44
N ASN A 31 -2.44 12.48 -3.31
CA ASN A 31 -1.19 13.16 -3.55
C ASN A 31 -0.18 12.28 -4.28
N SER A 32 0.72 12.88 -5.01
CA SER A 32 1.76 12.15 -5.72
C SER A 32 2.97 13.03 -6.01
N LYS A 33 4.10 12.39 -6.27
CA LYS A 33 5.27 13.02 -6.88
C LYS A 33 5.82 12.10 -7.96
N THR A 34 6.50 12.67 -8.94
CA THR A 34 7.19 11.88 -9.97
C THR A 34 8.53 11.37 -9.44
N ASN A 35 9.04 10.31 -10.04
CA ASN A 35 10.42 9.83 -9.86
C ASN A 35 11.26 10.07 -11.12
N ILE A 36 10.92 11.12 -11.89
CA ILE A 36 11.61 11.44 -13.16
C ILE A 36 13.04 11.87 -12.89
N VAL A 37 13.29 12.57 -11.78
CA VAL A 37 14.63 12.97 -11.36
C VAL A 37 15.05 12.10 -10.18
N PRO A 38 15.83 11.05 -10.39
CA PRO A 38 16.29 10.19 -9.31
C PRO A 38 17.33 10.90 -8.42
N GLY A 39 17.24 10.71 -7.11
CA GLY A 39 18.27 11.05 -6.14
C GLY A 39 18.41 12.53 -5.75
N SER A 40 17.53 13.42 -6.23
CA SER A 40 17.69 14.88 -6.01
C SER A 40 16.76 15.47 -4.95
N GLN A 41 15.90 14.69 -4.33
CA GLN A 41 14.95 15.19 -3.32
C GLN A 41 15.30 14.63 -1.95
N ASP A 42 16.25 15.31 -1.28
CA ASP A 42 16.66 14.92 0.07
C ASP A 42 15.55 15.14 1.11
N ASP A 43 14.65 16.10 0.87
CA ASP A 43 13.42 16.32 1.64
C ASP A 43 12.20 16.23 0.71
N PRO A 44 11.61 15.05 0.54
CA PRO A 44 10.49 14.88 -0.37
C PRO A 44 9.23 15.55 0.18
N TYR A 45 8.52 16.22 -0.71
CA TYR A 45 7.20 16.79 -0.49
C TYR A 45 6.22 16.26 -1.52
N SER A 46 5.04 15.90 -1.08
CA SER A 46 3.96 15.42 -1.94
C SER A 46 2.66 16.05 -1.45
N PRO A 47 2.35 17.30 -1.90
CA PRO A 47 1.14 18.00 -1.48
C PRO A 47 -0.11 17.33 -2.02
N GLN A 48 -1.24 17.63 -1.39
CA GLN A 48 -2.55 17.24 -1.90
C GLN A 48 -2.77 17.81 -3.30
N LEU A 49 -3.27 16.99 -4.22
CA LEU A 49 -3.51 17.35 -5.62
C LEU A 49 -4.99 17.63 -5.90
N TYR A 50 -5.89 17.00 -5.15
CA TYR A 50 -7.33 17.04 -5.37
C TYR A 50 -8.08 17.19 -4.07
N ASP A 51 -9.24 17.81 -4.14
CA ASP A 51 -10.22 17.84 -3.05
C ASP A 51 -11.03 16.54 -3.03
N LEU A 52 -11.60 16.21 -1.86
CA LEU A 52 -12.43 15.01 -1.72
C LEU A 52 -13.67 15.07 -2.62
N ASP A 53 -14.19 16.26 -2.91
CA ASP A 53 -15.36 16.45 -3.79
C ASP A 53 -15.14 15.84 -5.17
N ALA A 54 -13.92 15.88 -5.71
CA ALA A 54 -13.59 15.22 -6.97
C ALA A 54 -13.74 13.69 -6.89
N VAL A 55 -13.39 13.09 -5.76
CA VAL A 55 -13.56 11.66 -5.50
C VAL A 55 -15.03 11.30 -5.33
N LEU A 56 -15.79 12.12 -4.65
CA LEU A 56 -17.23 11.93 -4.48
C LEU A 56 -17.95 12.03 -5.82
N ALA A 57 -17.58 12.96 -6.69
CA ALA A 57 -18.10 13.05 -8.05
C ALA A 57 -17.82 11.79 -8.88
N MET A 58 -16.66 11.13 -8.70
CA MET A 58 -16.41 9.82 -9.34
C MET A 58 -17.38 8.74 -8.85
N ARG A 59 -17.69 8.71 -7.54
CA ARG A 59 -18.70 7.76 -6.99
C ARG A 59 -20.10 8.05 -7.54
N GLU A 60 -20.49 9.29 -7.62
CA GLU A 60 -21.77 9.72 -8.22
C GLU A 60 -21.87 9.33 -9.69
N ALA A 61 -20.75 9.35 -10.42
CA ALA A 61 -20.65 8.87 -11.79
C ALA A 61 -20.65 7.32 -11.93
N GLY A 62 -20.79 6.59 -10.82
CA GLY A 62 -20.89 5.11 -10.82
C GLY A 62 -19.56 4.36 -10.68
N VAL A 63 -18.44 5.06 -10.43
CA VAL A 63 -17.17 4.38 -10.14
C VAL A 63 -17.19 3.85 -8.71
N ASN A 64 -16.86 2.59 -8.53
CA ASN A 64 -16.84 1.93 -7.22
C ASN A 64 -15.62 2.36 -6.40
N VAL A 65 -15.56 3.63 -6.00
CA VAL A 65 -14.52 4.16 -5.13
C VAL A 65 -14.85 3.82 -3.67
N VAL A 66 -14.01 2.99 -3.04
CA VAL A 66 -14.18 2.53 -1.66
C VAL A 66 -13.31 3.30 -0.67
N GLY A 67 -12.33 4.08 -1.15
CA GLY A 67 -11.44 4.81 -0.27
C GLY A 67 -10.46 5.71 -1.00
N ILE A 68 -9.67 6.39 -0.20
CA ILE A 68 -8.59 7.27 -0.66
C ILE A 68 -7.24 6.83 -0.12
N GLY A 69 -6.19 7.33 -0.73
CA GLY A 69 -4.83 7.10 -0.28
C GLY A 69 -3.99 8.37 -0.25
N TYR A 70 -3.12 8.50 0.74
CA TYR A 70 -2.23 9.64 0.89
C TYR A 70 -0.82 9.20 1.29
N THR A 71 0.22 9.87 0.79
CA THR A 71 1.62 9.58 1.13
C THR A 71 2.18 10.62 2.07
N ILE A 72 2.83 10.16 3.15
CA ILE A 72 3.57 10.98 4.09
C ILE A 72 5.03 10.53 4.08
N TYR A 73 5.96 11.49 4.01
CA TYR A 73 7.39 11.26 4.18
C TYR A 73 7.80 11.78 5.56
N LEU A 74 7.91 10.86 6.55
CA LEU A 74 8.33 11.20 7.91
C LEU A 74 9.84 11.48 7.94
N GLY A 75 10.21 12.57 8.61
CA GLY A 75 11.60 13.06 8.65
C GLY A 75 11.91 14.03 7.52
N SER A 76 10.98 14.31 6.62
CA SER A 76 11.06 15.45 5.70
C SER A 76 10.74 16.76 6.43
N GLU A 77 11.33 17.88 6.02
CA GLU A 77 11.00 19.22 6.55
C GLU A 77 9.52 19.58 6.32
N TYR A 78 8.82 18.87 5.44
CA TYR A 78 7.40 19.06 5.10
C TYR A 78 6.46 18.06 5.79
N GLU A 79 6.94 17.22 6.71
CA GLU A 79 6.10 16.17 7.33
C GLU A 79 4.88 16.74 8.05
N SER A 80 5.03 17.87 8.75
CA SER A 80 3.92 18.50 9.49
C SER A 80 2.79 18.95 8.57
N THR A 81 3.13 19.47 7.38
CA THR A 81 2.15 19.88 6.36
C THR A 81 1.42 18.65 5.82
N MET A 82 2.16 17.60 5.44
CA MET A 82 1.56 16.36 4.93
C MET A 82 0.69 15.66 5.98
N MET A 83 1.07 15.70 7.26
CA MET A 83 0.24 15.14 8.34
C MET A 83 -1.05 15.94 8.55
N ALA A 84 -0.98 17.28 8.45
CA ALA A 84 -2.17 18.14 8.57
C ALA A 84 -3.16 17.88 7.42
N GLU A 85 -2.69 17.85 6.18
CA GLU A 85 -3.49 17.52 5.00
C GLU A 85 -4.11 16.11 5.12
N ALA A 86 -3.30 15.10 5.55
CA ALA A 86 -3.79 13.73 5.74
C ALA A 86 -4.88 13.67 6.81
N GLY A 87 -4.71 14.35 7.94
CA GLY A 87 -5.70 14.38 9.03
C GLY A 87 -7.03 14.98 8.59
N GLU A 88 -7.00 16.06 7.81
CA GLU A 88 -8.20 16.66 7.25
C GLU A 88 -8.89 15.73 6.25
N LEU A 89 -8.14 15.13 5.33
CA LEU A 89 -8.66 14.16 4.36
C LEU A 89 -9.27 12.92 5.04
N ILE A 90 -8.65 12.41 6.11
CA ILE A 90 -9.18 11.27 6.88
C ILE A 90 -10.55 11.62 7.47
N ALA A 91 -10.67 12.77 8.12
CA ALA A 91 -11.94 13.21 8.70
C ALA A 91 -13.04 13.35 7.63
N GLN A 92 -12.73 13.97 6.50
CA GLN A 92 -13.66 14.13 5.38
C GLN A 92 -14.03 12.78 4.75
N ALA A 93 -13.06 11.89 4.53
CA ALA A 93 -13.29 10.57 3.94
C ALA A 93 -14.20 9.71 4.81
N HIS A 94 -13.94 9.65 6.13
CA HIS A 94 -14.76 8.91 7.07
C HIS A 94 -16.18 9.46 7.16
N ALA A 95 -16.35 10.78 7.12
CA ALA A 95 -17.67 11.40 7.09
C ALA A 95 -18.49 11.01 5.85
N ASN A 96 -17.82 10.58 4.77
CA ASN A 96 -18.43 10.13 3.51
C ASN A 96 -18.39 8.60 3.31
N GLY A 97 -18.03 7.82 4.35
CA GLY A 97 -18.00 6.37 4.30
C GLY A 97 -16.91 5.81 3.38
N LEU A 98 -15.80 6.54 3.23
CA LEU A 98 -14.61 6.11 2.51
C LEU A 98 -13.52 5.69 3.49
N LEU A 99 -12.86 4.57 3.23
CA LEU A 99 -11.68 4.17 4.00
C LEU A 99 -10.44 4.96 3.55
N VAL A 100 -9.43 5.02 4.43
CA VAL A 100 -8.18 5.72 4.16
C VAL A 100 -6.98 4.81 4.34
N VAL A 101 -6.13 4.78 3.30
CA VAL A 101 -4.83 4.10 3.33
C VAL A 101 -3.73 5.15 3.35
N LEU A 102 -2.89 5.16 4.37
CA LEU A 102 -1.69 6.00 4.39
C LEU A 102 -0.46 5.21 3.91
N TRP A 103 0.25 5.75 2.92
CA TRP A 103 1.60 5.31 2.56
C TRP A 103 2.59 6.13 3.39
N ILE A 104 3.23 5.54 4.38
CA ILE A 104 4.16 6.27 5.23
C ILE A 104 5.57 5.71 5.04
N TYR A 105 6.47 6.59 4.66
CA TYR A 105 7.87 6.26 4.42
C TYR A 105 8.76 7.20 5.23
N PRO A 106 9.56 6.67 6.18
CA PRO A 106 10.64 7.45 6.79
C PRO A 106 11.61 7.90 5.71
N ARG A 107 11.62 9.20 5.40
CA ARG A 107 12.47 9.77 4.35
C ARG A 107 12.62 11.27 4.50
N GLY A 108 13.86 11.75 4.50
CA GLY A 108 14.23 13.15 4.61
C GLY A 108 15.73 13.25 4.84
N LYS A 109 16.29 14.44 4.81
CA LYS A 109 17.74 14.69 5.01
C LYS A 109 18.30 14.06 6.29
N ALA A 110 17.49 14.04 7.36
CA ALA A 110 17.90 13.53 8.66
C ALA A 110 17.70 12.01 8.78
N VAL A 111 17.05 11.35 7.81
CA VAL A 111 16.76 9.92 7.84
C VAL A 111 17.88 9.15 7.14
N THR A 112 18.74 8.51 7.91
CA THR A 112 19.88 7.74 7.40
C THR A 112 19.54 6.29 7.07
N ALA A 113 18.48 5.74 7.67
CA ALA A 113 18.07 4.35 7.52
C ALA A 113 16.53 4.24 7.34
N GLU A 114 16.02 4.46 6.12
CA GLU A 114 14.57 4.47 5.82
C GLU A 114 13.80 3.22 6.23
N LYS A 115 14.50 2.10 6.43
CA LYS A 115 13.91 0.80 6.80
C LYS A 115 14.31 0.33 8.21
N ASP A 116 14.81 1.25 9.02
CA ASP A 116 15.08 0.96 10.43
C ASP A 116 13.78 0.49 11.11
N PRO A 117 13.80 -0.61 11.89
CA PRO A 117 12.59 -1.16 12.53
C PRO A 117 11.86 -0.16 13.42
N ALA A 118 12.57 0.69 14.18
CA ALA A 118 11.95 1.68 15.05
C ALA A 118 11.28 2.80 14.24
N LEU A 119 11.88 3.22 13.12
CA LEU A 119 11.27 4.20 12.22
C LEU A 119 10.03 3.64 11.52
N ILE A 120 10.05 2.37 11.11
CA ILE A 120 8.87 1.70 10.52
C ILE A 120 7.75 1.57 11.57
N ALA A 121 8.08 1.23 12.81
CA ALA A 121 7.10 1.19 13.90
C ALA A 121 6.53 2.59 14.19
N GLY A 122 7.37 3.62 14.21
CA GLY A 122 6.94 5.02 14.30
C GLY A 122 5.97 5.42 13.19
N ALA A 123 6.26 5.03 11.95
CA ALA A 123 5.39 5.27 10.80
C ALA A 123 4.01 4.62 10.98
N ALA A 124 3.98 3.38 11.48
CA ALA A 124 2.74 2.68 11.78
C ALA A 124 1.94 3.37 12.90
N GLY A 125 2.61 3.82 13.96
CA GLY A 125 2.00 4.57 15.06
C GLY A 125 1.43 5.93 14.63
N VAL A 126 2.09 6.64 13.73
CA VAL A 126 1.58 7.90 13.15
C VAL A 126 0.28 7.66 12.39
N ALA A 127 0.19 6.59 11.59
CA ALA A 127 -1.04 6.25 10.88
C ALA A 127 -2.21 5.98 11.84
N LEU A 128 -1.96 5.26 12.92
CA LEU A 128 -2.94 5.02 13.99
C LEU A 128 -3.42 6.34 14.60
N CYS A 129 -2.47 7.22 14.97
CA CYS A 129 -2.81 8.51 15.61
C CYS A 129 -3.59 9.44 14.67
N LEU A 130 -3.34 9.39 13.37
CA LEU A 130 -4.10 10.15 12.38
C LEU A 130 -5.48 9.55 12.09
N GLY A 131 -5.73 8.29 12.48
CA GLY A 131 -7.02 7.61 12.31
C GLY A 131 -7.17 6.86 10.98
N ALA A 132 -6.07 6.49 10.31
CA ALA A 132 -6.14 5.73 9.07
C ALA A 132 -6.66 4.30 9.30
N ASP A 133 -7.40 3.76 8.33
CA ASP A 133 -7.86 2.37 8.34
C ASP A 133 -6.72 1.40 8.03
N PHE A 134 -5.86 1.79 7.10
CA PHE A 134 -4.68 1.00 6.73
C PHE A 134 -3.44 1.88 6.63
N VAL A 135 -2.29 1.28 6.95
CA VAL A 135 -0.98 1.86 6.71
C VAL A 135 -0.14 0.94 5.83
N LYS A 136 0.44 1.51 4.79
CA LYS A 136 1.43 0.83 3.96
C LYS A 136 2.82 1.30 4.31
N VAL A 137 3.68 0.37 4.71
CA VAL A 137 5.08 0.62 5.05
C VAL A 137 6.02 -0.25 4.19
N ASN A 138 7.29 0.11 4.14
CA ASN A 138 8.31 -0.82 3.67
C ASN A 138 8.53 -1.90 4.74
N PRO A 139 8.80 -3.15 4.36
CA PRO A 139 9.31 -4.14 5.32
C PRO A 139 10.57 -3.61 6.00
N PRO A 140 10.71 -3.77 7.33
CA PRO A 140 11.89 -3.35 8.05
C PRO A 140 13.13 -4.12 7.58
N LYS A 141 14.31 -3.52 7.75
CA LYS A 141 15.60 -4.16 7.47
C LYS A 141 16.50 -4.03 8.70
N PRO A 142 16.40 -4.95 9.65
CA PRO A 142 17.28 -4.96 10.83
C PRO A 142 18.74 -5.13 10.45
N GLU A 143 19.63 -4.49 11.22
CA GLU A 143 21.09 -4.62 11.04
C GLU A 143 21.71 -5.65 12.01
N ASP A 144 20.95 -6.09 13.01
CA ASP A 144 21.38 -7.01 14.07
C ASP A 144 21.20 -8.50 13.73
N GLY A 145 20.76 -8.81 12.51
CA GLY A 145 20.49 -10.18 12.06
C GLY A 145 19.09 -10.71 12.40
N THR A 146 18.25 -9.92 13.06
CA THR A 146 16.83 -10.26 13.28
C THR A 146 16.13 -10.44 11.92
N ALA A 147 15.26 -11.45 11.81
CA ALA A 147 14.49 -11.64 10.59
C ALA A 147 13.52 -10.45 10.34
N PRO A 148 13.37 -9.95 9.10
CA PRO A 148 12.49 -8.82 8.79
C PRO A 148 11.06 -9.00 9.29
N ALA A 149 10.50 -10.20 9.20
CA ALA A 149 9.14 -10.49 9.69
C ALA A 149 9.04 -10.42 11.23
N GLU A 150 10.07 -10.85 11.96
CA GLU A 150 10.12 -10.69 13.41
C GLU A 150 10.20 -9.22 13.81
N ALA A 151 11.02 -8.43 13.12
CA ALA A 151 11.10 -6.99 13.35
C ALA A 151 9.79 -6.25 13.00
N LEU A 152 9.02 -6.77 12.04
CA LEU A 152 7.73 -6.21 11.65
C LEU A 152 6.68 -6.26 12.77
N LYS A 153 6.77 -7.22 13.71
CA LYS A 153 5.85 -7.33 14.86
C LYS A 153 5.75 -6.03 15.66
N VAL A 154 6.85 -5.32 15.82
CA VAL A 154 6.85 -4.04 16.56
C VAL A 154 6.00 -3.01 15.82
N ALA A 155 6.09 -2.97 14.50
CA ALA A 155 5.30 -2.05 13.67
C ALA A 155 3.80 -2.43 13.67
N THR A 156 3.46 -3.72 13.59
CA THR A 156 2.07 -4.17 13.67
C THR A 156 1.45 -3.94 15.05
N MET A 157 2.23 -4.07 16.13
CA MET A 157 1.79 -3.68 17.45
C MET A 157 1.57 -2.16 17.57
N ALA A 158 2.47 -1.35 17.02
CA ALA A 158 2.37 0.11 17.03
C ALA A 158 1.20 0.62 16.18
N SER A 159 0.79 -0.10 15.14
CA SER A 159 -0.37 0.26 14.31
C SER A 159 -1.71 0.06 15.01
N GLY A 160 -1.75 -0.68 16.13
CA GLY A 160 -2.95 -0.91 16.91
C GLY A 160 -4.10 -1.51 16.10
N ARG A 161 -5.17 -0.74 15.86
CA ARG A 161 -6.32 -1.15 15.04
C ARG A 161 -6.19 -0.80 13.56
N THR A 162 -5.21 0.01 13.18
CA THR A 162 -4.92 0.31 11.78
C THR A 162 -4.28 -0.92 11.13
N GLY A 163 -4.86 -1.43 10.07
CA GLY A 163 -4.34 -2.60 9.35
C GLY A 163 -2.99 -2.27 8.68
N LEU A 164 -1.93 -3.01 9.01
CA LEU A 164 -0.64 -2.80 8.39
C LEU A 164 -0.48 -3.69 7.16
N VAL A 165 -0.11 -3.09 6.03
CA VAL A 165 0.24 -3.80 4.80
C VAL A 165 1.66 -3.47 4.36
N CYS A 166 2.37 -4.45 3.82
CA CYS A 166 3.73 -4.26 3.36
C CYS A 166 3.79 -3.88 1.88
N ALA A 167 4.74 -3.01 1.53
CA ALA A 167 5.08 -2.74 0.15
C ALA A 167 5.73 -3.97 -0.50
N GLY A 168 5.34 -4.31 -1.73
CA GLY A 168 5.84 -5.48 -2.45
C GLY A 168 7.30 -5.43 -2.92
N GLY A 169 8.00 -4.32 -2.66
CA GLY A 169 9.43 -4.21 -2.96
C GLY A 169 9.79 -4.23 -4.45
N SER A 170 11.04 -4.60 -4.73
CA SER A 170 11.55 -4.86 -6.08
C SER A 170 11.06 -6.22 -6.57
N THR A 171 11.06 -6.42 -7.89
CA THR A 171 10.70 -7.71 -8.48
C THR A 171 11.71 -8.79 -8.08
N VAL A 172 11.19 -9.90 -7.61
CA VAL A 172 11.91 -11.14 -7.27
C VAL A 172 11.17 -12.33 -7.89
N ASP A 173 11.74 -13.54 -7.80
CA ASP A 173 11.03 -14.76 -8.20
C ASP A 173 9.77 -15.00 -7.33
N ALA A 174 8.87 -15.84 -7.83
CA ALA A 174 7.58 -16.06 -7.18
C ALA A 174 7.71 -16.73 -5.81
N GLU A 175 8.62 -17.70 -5.66
CA GLU A 175 8.84 -18.42 -4.40
C GLU A 175 9.35 -17.48 -3.32
N THR A 176 10.39 -16.71 -3.62
CA THR A 176 10.92 -15.68 -2.72
C THR A 176 9.84 -14.68 -2.31
N PHE A 177 9.04 -14.21 -3.27
CA PHE A 177 7.98 -13.25 -2.99
C PHE A 177 6.87 -13.83 -2.09
N LEU A 178 6.39 -15.03 -2.41
CA LEU A 178 5.32 -15.68 -1.64
C LEU A 178 5.78 -16.08 -0.24
N THR A 179 7.04 -16.48 -0.08
CA THR A 179 7.65 -16.75 1.23
C THR A 179 7.70 -15.48 2.07
N GLN A 180 8.18 -14.36 1.51
CA GLN A 180 8.22 -13.07 2.21
C GLN A 180 6.81 -12.60 2.60
N LEU A 181 5.84 -12.75 1.71
CA LEU A 181 4.44 -12.41 1.99
C LEU A 181 3.88 -13.24 3.14
N TYR A 182 4.11 -14.56 3.10
CA TYR A 182 3.67 -15.49 4.14
C TYR A 182 4.25 -15.09 5.50
N ASP A 183 5.56 -14.86 5.56
CA ASP A 183 6.24 -14.45 6.79
C ASP A 183 5.76 -13.09 7.32
N GLN A 184 5.50 -12.12 6.43
CA GLN A 184 4.95 -10.81 6.82
C GLN A 184 3.57 -10.94 7.46
N ILE A 185 2.72 -11.85 6.97
CA ILE A 185 1.38 -12.08 7.50
C ILE A 185 1.44 -12.92 8.78
N HIS A 186 2.01 -14.12 8.71
CA HIS A 186 1.92 -15.11 9.79
C HIS A 186 2.90 -14.85 10.94
N THR A 187 4.08 -14.33 10.63
CA THR A 187 5.07 -13.97 11.65
C THR A 187 4.97 -12.48 12.01
N GLY A 188 4.93 -11.61 11.01
CA GLY A 188 4.96 -10.17 11.18
C GLY A 188 3.64 -9.55 11.63
N GLY A 189 2.50 -10.23 11.42
CA GLY A 189 1.17 -9.74 11.76
C GLY A 189 0.58 -8.73 10.78
N ALA A 190 1.16 -8.62 9.57
CA ALA A 190 0.55 -7.81 8.50
C ALA A 190 -0.80 -8.39 8.08
N VAL A 191 -1.75 -7.54 7.73
CA VAL A 191 -3.09 -7.98 7.28
C VAL A 191 -3.17 -8.19 5.76
N GLY A 192 -2.09 -7.94 5.05
CA GLY A 192 -2.01 -8.10 3.60
C GLY A 192 -0.79 -7.41 3.01
N ASN A 193 -0.85 -7.15 1.72
CA ASN A 193 0.24 -6.50 0.99
C ASN A 193 -0.29 -5.49 -0.03
N ALA A 194 0.61 -4.61 -0.49
CA ALA A 194 0.33 -3.68 -1.58
C ALA A 194 1.43 -3.82 -2.65
N THR A 195 1.22 -4.76 -3.55
CA THR A 195 2.19 -5.21 -4.53
C THR A 195 1.93 -4.59 -5.91
N GLY A 196 2.95 -4.01 -6.49
CA GLY A 196 2.92 -3.44 -7.84
C GLY A 196 3.88 -4.15 -8.78
N ARG A 197 5.18 -3.85 -8.67
CA ARG A 197 6.22 -4.31 -9.62
C ARG A 197 6.27 -5.84 -9.78
N ASN A 198 6.09 -6.60 -8.72
CA ASN A 198 6.06 -8.06 -8.79
C ASN A 198 4.91 -8.61 -9.65
N ILE A 199 3.85 -7.82 -9.89
CA ILE A 199 2.73 -8.16 -10.77
C ILE A 199 2.94 -7.55 -12.16
N HIS A 200 3.12 -6.21 -12.23
CA HIS A 200 3.11 -5.49 -13.52
C HIS A 200 4.32 -5.77 -14.43
N GLN A 201 5.41 -6.33 -13.91
CA GLN A 201 6.61 -6.68 -14.68
C GLN A 201 6.61 -8.14 -15.15
N ARG A 202 5.49 -8.86 -15.00
CA ARG A 202 5.29 -10.22 -15.50
C ARG A 202 4.40 -10.23 -16.75
N SER A 203 4.38 -11.35 -17.45
CA SER A 203 3.35 -11.59 -18.46
C SER A 203 1.95 -11.58 -17.81
N LEU A 204 0.91 -11.32 -18.60
CA LEU A 204 -0.47 -11.28 -18.07
C LEU A 204 -0.85 -12.58 -17.36
N ASP A 205 -0.53 -13.72 -17.96
CA ASP A 205 -0.84 -15.03 -17.37
C ASP A 205 -0.12 -15.27 -16.04
N GLU A 206 1.15 -14.91 -15.94
CA GLU A 206 1.90 -15.00 -14.69
C GLU A 206 1.40 -14.01 -13.65
N ALA A 207 1.04 -12.79 -14.06
CA ALA A 207 0.46 -11.78 -13.18
C ALA A 207 -0.86 -12.25 -12.56
N VAL A 208 -1.73 -12.86 -13.36
CA VAL A 208 -3.01 -13.45 -12.89
C VAL A 208 -2.75 -14.59 -11.90
N ARG A 209 -1.86 -15.54 -12.25
CA ARG A 209 -1.52 -16.66 -11.36
C ARG A 209 -0.86 -16.17 -10.06
N LEU A 210 0.05 -15.20 -10.13
CA LEU A 210 0.67 -14.65 -8.92
C LEU A 210 -0.35 -13.93 -8.04
N THR A 211 -1.29 -13.18 -8.63
CA THR A 211 -2.36 -12.52 -7.88
C THR A 211 -3.26 -13.54 -7.18
N LYS A 212 -3.61 -14.65 -7.84
CA LYS A 212 -4.34 -15.77 -7.21
C LYS A 212 -3.55 -16.38 -6.04
N ALA A 213 -2.25 -16.62 -6.21
CA ALA A 213 -1.38 -17.15 -5.17
C ALA A 213 -1.25 -16.20 -3.97
N ILE A 214 -1.15 -14.88 -4.21
CA ILE A 214 -1.20 -13.85 -3.18
C ILE A 214 -2.52 -13.91 -2.40
N SER A 215 -3.64 -13.98 -3.11
CA SER A 215 -4.96 -14.07 -2.50
C SER A 215 -5.14 -15.36 -1.70
N ALA A 216 -4.59 -16.47 -2.17
CA ALA A 216 -4.62 -17.75 -1.46
C ALA A 216 -3.93 -17.68 -0.08
N ILE A 217 -2.77 -17.02 0.02
CA ILE A 217 -2.11 -16.78 1.32
C ILE A 217 -2.91 -15.77 2.15
N THR A 218 -3.27 -14.64 1.55
CA THR A 218 -3.81 -13.50 2.31
C THR A 218 -5.23 -13.72 2.82
N LEU A 219 -6.07 -14.42 2.05
CA LEU A 219 -7.51 -14.55 2.30
C LEU A 219 -7.95 -15.96 2.67
N ALA A 220 -7.15 -16.98 2.34
CA ALA A 220 -7.50 -18.38 2.54
C ALA A 220 -6.46 -19.18 3.35
N ASP A 221 -5.47 -18.50 3.91
CA ASP A 221 -4.48 -19.09 4.82
C ASP A 221 -3.67 -20.25 4.20
N TYR A 222 -3.40 -20.17 2.89
CA TYR A 222 -2.62 -21.21 2.20
C TYR A 222 -1.15 -21.14 2.62
N SER A 223 -0.52 -22.34 2.70
CA SER A 223 0.93 -22.45 2.85
C SER A 223 1.66 -21.90 1.61
N VAL A 224 2.95 -21.59 1.75
CA VAL A 224 3.79 -21.19 0.61
C VAL A 224 3.78 -22.26 -0.49
N ALA A 225 3.85 -23.55 -0.11
CA ALA A 225 3.83 -24.66 -1.07
C ALA A 225 2.50 -24.71 -1.85
N ASP A 226 1.36 -24.53 -1.18
CA ASP A 226 0.06 -24.50 -1.85
C ASP A 226 -0.09 -23.28 -2.76
N ALA A 227 0.37 -22.11 -2.32
CA ALA A 227 0.35 -20.90 -3.13
C ALA A 227 1.27 -21.01 -4.36
N LEU A 228 2.41 -21.68 -4.24
CA LEU A 228 3.28 -21.99 -5.39
C LEU A 228 2.59 -22.94 -6.36
N ALA A 229 1.88 -23.97 -5.88
CA ALA A 229 1.09 -24.83 -6.72
C ALA A 229 -0.01 -24.06 -7.50
N VAL A 230 -0.64 -23.06 -6.87
CA VAL A 230 -1.58 -22.15 -7.55
C VAL A 230 -0.84 -21.32 -8.61
N PHE A 231 0.31 -20.76 -8.29
CA PHE A 231 1.11 -19.97 -9.24
C PHE A 231 1.55 -20.83 -10.45
N ASN A 232 1.94 -22.08 -10.23
CA ASN A 232 2.36 -23.01 -11.28
C ASN A 232 1.20 -23.54 -12.11
N GLY A 233 -0.05 -23.32 -11.69
CA GLY A 233 -1.25 -23.88 -12.36
C GLY A 233 -1.51 -25.35 -12.04
N GLU A 234 -0.92 -25.86 -10.98
CA GLU A 234 -1.08 -27.23 -10.48
C GLU A 234 -2.28 -27.36 -9.52
N LYS A 235 -2.74 -26.23 -8.99
CA LYS A 235 -3.87 -26.13 -8.07
C LYS A 235 -4.74 -24.93 -8.44
N ASP A 236 -6.05 -25.14 -8.54
CA ASP A 236 -7.00 -24.04 -8.74
C ASP A 236 -7.26 -23.28 -7.44
N PHE A 237 -7.44 -21.97 -7.56
CA PHE A 237 -7.89 -21.09 -6.49
C PHE A 237 -8.93 -20.11 -7.02
N ALA A 238 -10.08 -20.09 -6.36
CA ALA A 238 -11.13 -19.09 -6.52
C ALA A 238 -11.56 -18.59 -5.11
N LEU A 239 -11.90 -17.32 -5.00
CA LEU A 239 -12.50 -16.72 -3.80
C LEU A 239 -13.98 -17.03 -3.77
#